data_8670caa17a815b231084127d5c061faa
#
_entry.id   8670caa17a815b231084127d5c061faa
#
_cell.length_a   1.000
_cell.length_b   1.000
_cell.length_c   1.000
_cell.angle_alpha   90.00
_cell.angle_beta   90.00
_cell.angle_gamma   90.00
#
_symmetry.space_group_name_H-M   'P 1'
#
loop_
_entity.id
_entity.type
_entity.pdbx_description
1 polymer ?
#
loop_
_entity_poly.entity_id
_entity_poly.type
_entity_poly.pdbx_seq_one_letter_code
_entity_poly.pdbx_strand_id
1 'polypeptide(L)'
;MYLLGPFYQWLVRLFDGRVNHLPLVRLFIFSVDHAIILFLGWLIVWSIYLFSRKKGEIVWKWEVYRNLFIFYIILLAQLTIFRSTNETFTLQIVSHPLSDIMWVPFVDSIKLFMQGSVFAAYYNVVGNIVWFMPLGFFCGLLYGKEKGHSRSLWYGFWTSFAIEFFQFIFYTGVSHIDDILCNVLGSWLEFLLYRAIMKWRGK
;
A
#
# COMPACT_ATOMS: atom_id res chain seq x y z
N MET A 1 6.54 -16.91 -8.45
CA MET A 1 7.35 -15.73 -8.76
C MET A 1 7.81 -15.83 -10.20
N TYR A 2 7.60 -14.78 -10.99
CA TYR A 2 7.88 -14.79 -12.43
C TYR A 2 9.22 -14.15 -12.77
N LEU A 3 9.54 -13.01 -12.13
CA LEU A 3 10.75 -12.23 -12.42
C LEU A 3 11.79 -12.32 -11.29
N LEU A 4 11.34 -12.23 -10.04
CA LEU A 4 12.20 -12.15 -8.86
C LEU A 4 12.50 -13.49 -8.19
N GLY A 5 12.08 -14.63 -8.79
CA GLY A 5 12.33 -15.97 -8.28
C GLY A 5 13.80 -16.27 -7.99
N PRO A 6 14.73 -16.04 -8.95
CA PRO A 6 16.16 -16.26 -8.72
C PRO A 6 16.73 -15.41 -7.59
N PHE A 7 16.30 -14.14 -7.49
CA PHE A 7 16.70 -13.23 -6.42
C PHE A 7 16.19 -13.71 -5.05
N TYR A 8 14.93 -14.16 -4.97
CA TYR A 8 14.39 -14.74 -3.74
C TYR A 8 15.17 -15.99 -3.30
N GLN A 9 15.47 -16.90 -4.24
CA GLN A 9 16.27 -18.08 -3.91
C GLN A 9 17.67 -17.73 -3.42
N TRP A 10 18.32 -16.73 -4.00
CA TRP A 10 19.60 -16.23 -3.54
C TRP A 10 19.50 -15.66 -2.11
N LEU A 11 18.47 -14.87 -1.80
CA LEU A 11 18.22 -14.36 -0.45
C LEU A 11 18.01 -15.50 0.56
N VAL A 12 17.20 -16.50 0.22
CA VAL A 12 16.95 -17.66 1.09
C VAL A 12 18.27 -18.37 1.43
N ARG A 13 19.14 -18.59 0.43
CA ARG A 13 20.46 -19.22 0.66
C ARG A 13 21.37 -18.38 1.54
N LEU A 14 21.31 -17.04 1.39
CA LEU A 14 22.13 -16.11 2.16
C LEU A 14 21.73 -16.06 3.64
N PHE A 15 20.43 -16.17 3.92
CA PHE A 15 19.84 -16.01 5.24
C PHE A 15 19.33 -17.33 5.86
N ASP A 16 19.66 -18.47 5.26
CA ASP A 16 19.20 -19.78 5.73
C ASP A 16 19.57 -20.01 7.20
N GLY A 17 18.54 -20.25 8.02
CA GLY A 17 18.64 -20.41 9.47
C GLY A 17 18.97 -19.15 10.28
N ARG A 18 19.10 -17.97 9.68
CA ARG A 18 19.50 -16.72 10.37
C ARG A 18 18.37 -15.71 10.54
N VAL A 19 17.24 -15.86 9.85
CA VAL A 19 16.13 -14.90 9.86
C VAL A 19 14.81 -15.58 10.15
N ASN A 20 14.21 -15.25 11.29
CA ASN A 20 12.91 -15.78 11.71
C ASN A 20 11.73 -15.22 10.90
N HIS A 21 11.96 -14.22 10.02
CA HIS A 21 10.91 -13.51 9.28
C HIS A 21 10.92 -13.78 7.76
N LEU A 22 11.46 -14.91 7.32
CA LEU A 22 11.44 -15.36 5.92
C LEU A 22 10.04 -15.28 5.26
N PRO A 23 8.93 -15.60 5.95
CA PRO A 23 7.59 -15.45 5.36
C PRO A 23 7.25 -14.02 4.96
N LEU A 24 7.64 -13.00 5.74
CA LEU A 24 7.42 -11.58 5.40
C LEU A 24 8.26 -11.14 4.21
N VAL A 25 9.52 -11.58 4.15
CA VAL A 25 10.40 -11.32 3.01
C VAL A 25 9.82 -11.96 1.74
N ARG A 26 9.34 -13.20 1.84
CA ARG A 26 8.66 -13.89 0.73
C ARG A 26 7.43 -13.12 0.26
N LEU A 27 6.57 -12.70 1.19
CA LEU A 27 5.38 -11.91 0.88
C LEU A 27 5.75 -10.63 0.15
N PHE A 28 6.73 -9.89 0.65
CA PHE A 28 7.17 -8.63 0.04
C PHE A 28 7.70 -8.84 -1.39
N ILE A 29 8.63 -9.77 -1.59
CA ILE A 29 9.22 -10.03 -2.91
C ILE A 29 8.15 -10.53 -3.89
N PHE A 30 7.23 -11.38 -3.43
CA PHE A 30 6.13 -11.89 -4.23
C PHE A 30 5.18 -10.75 -4.67
N SER A 31 4.85 -9.85 -3.74
CA SER A 31 4.02 -8.68 -4.02
C SER A 31 4.68 -7.72 -5.01
N VAL A 32 5.99 -7.49 -4.87
CA VAL A 32 6.77 -6.66 -5.81
C VAL A 32 6.81 -7.31 -7.20
N ASP A 33 7.06 -8.62 -7.28
CA ASP A 33 7.09 -9.39 -8.54
C ASP A 33 5.78 -9.23 -9.32
N HIS A 34 4.65 -9.41 -8.64
CA HIS A 34 3.32 -9.25 -9.25
C HIS A 34 3.01 -7.79 -9.59
N ALA A 35 3.39 -6.86 -8.71
CA ALA A 35 3.20 -5.44 -8.96
C ALA A 35 3.95 -4.98 -10.21
N ILE A 36 5.17 -5.46 -10.45
CA ILE A 36 5.94 -5.16 -11.68
C ILE A 36 5.18 -5.66 -12.92
N ILE A 37 4.67 -6.90 -12.90
CA ILE A 37 3.95 -7.47 -14.05
C ILE A 37 2.68 -6.67 -14.35
N LEU A 38 1.87 -6.37 -13.32
CA LEU A 38 0.67 -5.57 -13.49
C LEU A 38 0.98 -4.16 -13.97
N PHE A 39 2.07 -3.58 -13.47
CA PHE A 39 2.51 -2.26 -13.90
C PHE A 39 3.00 -2.25 -15.35
N LEU A 40 3.66 -3.30 -15.82
CA LEU A 40 4.01 -3.44 -17.25
C LEU A 40 2.74 -3.48 -18.12
N GLY A 41 1.70 -4.19 -17.69
CA GLY A 41 0.38 -4.16 -18.33
C GLY A 41 -0.23 -2.75 -18.34
N TRP A 42 -0.14 -2.03 -17.22
CA TRP A 42 -0.57 -0.64 -17.14
C TRP A 42 0.20 0.26 -18.12
N LEU A 43 1.52 0.10 -18.24
CA LEU A 43 2.34 0.91 -19.16
C LEU A 43 1.91 0.72 -20.63
N ILE A 44 1.41 -0.43 -21.02
CA ILE A 44 0.84 -0.66 -22.34
C ILE A 44 -0.41 0.22 -22.52
N VAL A 45 -1.35 0.16 -21.58
CA VAL A 45 -2.57 0.98 -21.60
C VAL A 45 -2.24 2.48 -21.62
N TRP A 46 -1.31 2.89 -20.75
CA TRP A 46 -0.84 4.27 -20.68
C TRP A 46 -0.18 4.72 -21.99
N SER A 47 0.61 3.86 -22.64
CA SER A 47 1.21 4.16 -23.95
C SER A 47 0.15 4.39 -25.03
N ILE A 48 -0.89 3.54 -25.08
CA ILE A 48 -2.03 3.72 -26.00
C ILE A 48 -2.72 5.06 -25.72
N TYR A 49 -2.94 5.41 -24.45
CA TYR A 49 -3.49 6.70 -24.06
C TYR A 49 -2.62 7.87 -24.53
N LEU A 50 -1.30 7.78 -24.41
CA LEU A 50 -0.38 8.83 -24.90
C LEU A 50 -0.44 9.00 -26.43
N PHE A 51 -0.61 7.92 -27.19
CA PHE A 51 -0.77 8.01 -28.65
C PHE A 51 -2.05 8.76 -29.06
N SER A 52 -3.10 8.74 -28.24
CA SER A 52 -4.34 9.49 -28.49
C SER A 52 -4.24 10.98 -28.16
N ARG A 53 -3.18 11.41 -27.46
CA ARG A 53 -2.95 12.82 -27.09
C ARG A 53 -2.20 13.59 -28.17
N LYS A 54 -2.53 14.87 -28.32
CA LYS A 54 -1.80 15.77 -29.24
C LYS A 54 -0.39 16.05 -28.71
N LYS A 55 0.59 16.05 -29.62
CA LYS A 55 1.96 16.46 -29.31
C LYS A 55 1.93 17.89 -28.74
N GLY A 56 2.52 18.09 -27.54
CA GLY A 56 2.56 19.39 -26.86
C GLY A 56 1.66 19.49 -25.62
N GLU A 57 0.67 18.61 -25.46
CA GLU A 57 -0.18 18.56 -24.25
C GLU A 57 0.44 17.72 -23.12
N ILE A 58 1.53 17.00 -23.39
CA ILE A 58 2.13 16.06 -22.45
C ILE A 58 3.22 16.76 -21.65
N VAL A 59 2.98 16.94 -20.38
CA VAL A 59 4.01 17.38 -19.42
C VAL A 59 4.59 16.15 -18.72
N TRP A 60 5.71 15.66 -19.23
CA TRP A 60 6.36 14.40 -18.81
C TRP A 60 6.56 14.27 -17.30
N LYS A 61 6.86 15.36 -16.60
CA LYS A 61 7.00 15.37 -15.14
C LYS A 61 5.75 14.85 -14.42
N TRP A 62 4.59 15.29 -14.87
CA TRP A 62 3.31 14.85 -14.28
C TRP A 62 2.97 13.42 -14.65
N GLU A 63 3.32 12.99 -15.87
CA GLU A 63 3.11 11.61 -16.29
C GLU A 63 3.98 10.65 -15.47
N VAL A 64 5.25 11.00 -15.20
CA VAL A 64 6.11 10.22 -14.30
C VAL A 64 5.50 10.10 -12.90
N TYR A 65 5.05 11.22 -12.30
CA TYR A 65 4.44 11.17 -10.97
C TYR A 65 3.17 10.32 -10.93
N ARG A 66 2.32 10.41 -11.96
CA ARG A 66 1.11 9.57 -12.06
C ARG A 66 1.46 8.09 -12.17
N ASN A 67 2.43 7.73 -12.99
CA ASN A 67 2.85 6.34 -13.16
C ASN A 67 3.48 5.78 -11.87
N LEU A 68 4.31 6.55 -11.17
CA LEU A 68 4.84 6.16 -9.87
C LEU A 68 3.73 5.99 -8.83
N PHE A 69 2.74 6.87 -8.82
CA PHE A 69 1.58 6.75 -7.94
C PHE A 69 0.78 5.48 -8.25
N ILE A 70 0.53 5.16 -9.51
CA ILE A 70 -0.18 3.95 -9.91
C ILE A 70 0.61 2.69 -9.53
N PHE A 71 1.94 2.68 -9.76
CA PHE A 71 2.78 1.59 -9.29
C PHE A 71 2.66 1.37 -7.79
N TYR A 72 2.70 2.46 -7.01
CA TYR A 72 2.52 2.40 -5.57
C TYR A 72 1.16 1.81 -5.18
N ILE A 73 0.06 2.24 -5.81
CA ILE A 73 -1.30 1.70 -5.52
C ILE A 73 -1.38 0.22 -5.86
N ILE A 74 -0.81 -0.21 -7.00
CA ILE A 74 -0.74 -1.63 -7.38
C ILE A 74 0.05 -2.42 -6.32
N LEU A 75 1.21 -1.92 -5.92
CA LEU A 75 2.06 -2.56 -4.90
C LEU A 75 1.33 -2.64 -3.55
N LEU A 76 0.67 -1.57 -3.13
CA LEU A 76 -0.12 -1.53 -1.91
C LEU A 76 -1.23 -2.59 -1.93
N ALA A 77 -1.97 -2.71 -3.05
CA ALA A 77 -3.00 -3.73 -3.21
C ALA A 77 -2.42 -5.16 -3.14
N GLN A 78 -1.23 -5.40 -3.73
CA GLN A 78 -0.56 -6.71 -3.65
C GLN A 78 -0.11 -7.05 -2.24
N LEU A 79 0.34 -6.07 -1.46
CA LEU A 79 0.80 -6.25 -0.09
C LEU A 79 -0.36 -6.43 0.91
N THR A 80 -1.55 -5.91 0.59
CA THR A 80 -2.68 -5.88 1.52
C THR A 80 -3.81 -6.82 1.11
N ILE A 81 -4.40 -6.61 -0.07
CA ILE A 81 -5.57 -7.35 -0.54
C ILE A 81 -5.15 -8.74 -1.05
N PHE A 82 -4.11 -8.77 -1.89
CA PHE A 82 -3.68 -9.97 -2.60
C PHE A 82 -2.48 -10.66 -1.92
N ARG A 83 -2.52 -10.77 -0.61
CA ARG A 83 -1.47 -11.33 0.26
C ARG A 83 -1.26 -12.84 0.04
N SER A 84 -1.24 -13.31 -1.19
CA SER A 84 -0.99 -14.72 -1.49
C SER A 84 0.50 -15.00 -1.50
N THR A 85 0.93 -15.95 -0.67
CA THR A 85 2.27 -16.55 -0.73
C THR A 85 2.28 -17.82 -1.58
N ASN A 86 1.12 -18.24 -2.08
CA ASN A 86 0.97 -19.40 -2.94
C ASN A 86 1.17 -19.02 -4.40
N GLU A 87 1.70 -19.95 -5.19
CA GLU A 87 1.98 -19.74 -6.61
C GLU A 87 0.69 -19.61 -7.44
N THR A 88 -0.43 -20.09 -6.91
CA THR A 88 -1.75 -19.98 -7.53
C THR A 88 -2.51 -18.83 -6.87
N PHE A 89 -2.81 -17.83 -7.66
CA PHE A 89 -3.69 -16.73 -7.28
C PHE A 89 -5.14 -17.23 -7.24
N THR A 90 -5.60 -17.65 -6.08
CA THR A 90 -7.00 -18.05 -5.89
C THR A 90 -7.70 -17.00 -5.05
N LEU A 91 -8.47 -16.13 -5.71
CA LEU A 91 -9.46 -15.29 -5.03
C LEU A 91 -10.70 -16.15 -4.76
N GLN A 92 -10.94 -16.41 -3.49
CA GLN A 92 -12.17 -17.05 -3.05
C GLN A 92 -13.05 -16.00 -2.37
N ILE A 93 -14.26 -15.82 -2.88
CA ILE A 93 -15.27 -15.02 -2.19
C ILE A 93 -15.85 -15.91 -1.10
N VAL A 94 -15.61 -15.53 0.14
CA VAL A 94 -16.08 -16.29 1.30
C VAL A 94 -17.15 -15.46 2.00
N SER A 95 -18.28 -16.05 2.30
CA SER A 95 -19.35 -15.38 3.07
C SER A 95 -19.01 -15.42 4.56
N HIS A 96 -18.92 -14.26 5.18
CA HIS A 96 -18.69 -14.11 6.62
C HIS A 96 -19.76 -13.27 7.27
N PRO A 97 -20.01 -13.47 8.55
CA PRO A 97 -20.87 -12.56 9.30
C PRO A 97 -20.17 -11.20 9.51
N LEU A 98 -20.97 -10.12 9.52
CA LEU A 98 -20.46 -8.77 9.79
C LEU A 98 -19.87 -8.59 11.19
N SER A 99 -20.11 -9.56 12.10
CA SER A 99 -19.50 -9.63 13.42
C SER A 99 -17.98 -9.85 13.38
N ASP A 100 -17.45 -10.34 12.27
CA ASP A 100 -15.99 -10.57 12.10
C ASP A 100 -15.23 -9.26 11.86
N ILE A 101 -15.95 -8.16 11.60
CA ILE A 101 -15.35 -6.83 11.49
C ILE A 101 -15.08 -6.27 12.89
N MET A 102 -13.86 -5.88 13.14
CA MET A 102 -13.45 -5.24 14.39
C MET A 102 -13.81 -3.74 14.38
N TRP A 103 -15.03 -3.43 14.87
CA TRP A 103 -15.57 -2.06 14.88
C TRP A 103 -14.98 -1.16 15.95
N VAL A 104 -14.44 -1.73 17.05
CA VAL A 104 -13.90 -0.95 18.16
C VAL A 104 -12.40 -0.75 17.92
N PRO A 105 -11.95 0.50 17.74
CA PRO A 105 -10.56 0.76 17.40
C PRO A 105 -9.61 0.42 18.57
N PHE A 106 -8.41 -0.03 18.21
CA PHE A 106 -7.26 -0.33 19.07
C PHE A 106 -7.44 -1.46 20.09
N VAL A 107 -8.56 -2.16 20.11
CA VAL A 107 -8.79 -3.26 21.07
C VAL A 107 -7.73 -4.35 20.91
N ASP A 108 -7.47 -4.80 19.68
CA ASP A 108 -6.51 -5.88 19.45
C ASP A 108 -5.07 -5.40 19.60
N SER A 109 -4.76 -4.17 19.22
CA SER A 109 -3.44 -3.56 19.47
C SER A 109 -3.16 -3.45 20.98
N ILE A 110 -4.15 -3.08 21.78
CA ILE A 110 -4.04 -3.02 23.26
C ILE A 110 -3.89 -4.43 23.84
N LYS A 111 -4.68 -5.41 23.38
CA LYS A 111 -4.54 -6.81 23.81
C LYS A 111 -3.15 -7.36 23.53
N LEU A 112 -2.62 -7.15 22.32
CA LEU A 112 -1.26 -7.57 21.95
C LEU A 112 -0.20 -6.94 22.85
N PHE A 113 -0.36 -5.64 23.14
CA PHE A 113 0.54 -4.93 24.05
C PHE A 113 0.48 -5.53 25.46
N MET A 114 -0.71 -5.77 26.01
CA MET A 114 -0.89 -6.36 27.34
C MET A 114 -0.40 -7.81 27.44
N GLN A 115 -0.42 -8.57 26.34
CA GLN A 115 0.10 -9.94 26.26
C GLN A 115 1.63 -10.00 26.05
N GLY A 116 2.33 -8.86 26.09
CA GLY A 116 3.77 -8.77 25.92
C GLY A 116 4.25 -8.78 24.47
N SER A 117 3.33 -8.79 23.49
CA SER A 117 3.67 -8.69 22.06
C SER A 117 3.79 -7.24 21.59
N VAL A 118 4.63 -6.46 22.27
CA VAL A 118 4.84 -5.03 21.99
C VAL A 118 5.20 -4.78 20.52
N PHE A 119 6.07 -5.64 19.95
CA PHE A 119 6.48 -5.53 18.55
C PHE A 119 5.28 -5.70 17.59
N ALA A 120 4.40 -6.67 17.84
CA ALA A 120 3.22 -6.89 16.99
C ALA A 120 2.24 -5.71 17.09
N ALA A 121 2.02 -5.14 18.27
CA ALA A 121 1.19 -3.95 18.45
C ALA A 121 1.76 -2.73 17.69
N TYR A 122 3.07 -2.50 17.80
CA TYR A 122 3.75 -1.45 17.02
C TYR A 122 3.66 -1.70 15.53
N TYR A 123 3.89 -2.94 15.09
CA TYR A 123 3.85 -3.29 13.67
C TYR A 123 2.47 -3.00 13.06
N ASN A 124 1.39 -3.30 13.77
CA ASN A 124 0.03 -3.03 13.28
C ASN A 124 -0.22 -1.52 13.14
N VAL A 125 0.07 -0.73 14.17
CA VAL A 125 -0.22 0.71 14.15
C VAL A 125 0.75 1.47 13.24
N VAL A 126 2.05 1.33 13.50
CA VAL A 126 3.10 2.08 12.77
C VAL A 126 3.24 1.58 11.34
N GLY A 127 3.07 0.27 11.10
CA GLY A 127 3.08 -0.30 9.77
C GLY A 127 2.03 0.33 8.86
N ASN A 128 0.79 0.42 9.31
CA ASN A 128 -0.30 1.03 8.55
C ASN A 128 -0.02 2.52 8.26
N ILE A 129 0.46 3.27 9.26
CA ILE A 129 0.86 4.67 9.06
C ILE A 129 1.93 4.77 7.96
N VAL A 130 3.02 4.01 8.08
CA VAL A 130 4.16 4.08 7.15
C VAL A 130 3.79 3.65 5.74
N TRP A 131 2.98 2.59 5.58
CA TRP A 131 2.54 2.15 4.26
C TRP A 131 1.69 3.19 3.51
N PHE A 132 0.98 4.06 4.23
CA PHE A 132 0.15 5.11 3.64
C PHE A 132 0.83 6.48 3.50
N MET A 133 2.01 6.66 4.06
CA MET A 133 2.80 7.89 3.87
C MET A 133 3.03 8.23 2.39
N PRO A 134 3.45 7.30 1.49
CA PRO A 134 3.66 7.65 0.09
C PRO A 134 2.41 8.23 -0.59
N LEU A 135 1.21 7.82 -0.17
CA LEU A 135 -0.04 8.37 -0.71
C LEU A 135 -0.17 9.87 -0.44
N GLY A 136 0.12 10.32 0.79
CA GLY A 136 0.11 11.74 1.15
C GLY A 136 1.16 12.56 0.36
N PHE A 137 2.35 12.00 0.18
CA PHE A 137 3.40 12.60 -0.64
C PHE A 137 2.96 12.80 -2.09
N PHE A 138 2.38 11.77 -2.72
CA PHE A 138 1.86 11.87 -4.07
C PHE A 138 0.70 12.86 -4.18
N CYS A 139 -0.17 12.95 -3.17
CA CYS A 139 -1.21 13.98 -3.13
C CYS A 139 -0.61 15.39 -3.12
N GLY A 140 0.46 15.60 -2.36
CA GLY A 140 1.21 16.86 -2.36
C GLY A 140 1.83 17.18 -3.72
N LEU A 141 2.46 16.19 -4.36
CA LEU A 141 3.08 16.35 -5.68
C LEU A 141 2.05 16.63 -6.78
N LEU A 142 0.94 15.90 -6.82
CA LEU A 142 -0.03 15.94 -7.92
C LEU A 142 -1.02 17.12 -7.80
N TYR A 143 -1.40 17.49 -6.56
CA TYR A 143 -2.44 18.48 -6.32
C TYR A 143 -1.97 19.76 -5.67
N GLY A 144 -0.68 19.81 -5.23
CA GLY A 144 -0.08 20.99 -4.59
C GLY A 144 -0.56 21.20 -3.15
N LYS A 145 -0.14 22.33 -2.56
CA LYS A 145 -0.33 22.61 -1.13
C LYS A 145 -1.80 22.83 -0.73
N GLU A 146 -2.59 23.43 -1.60
CA GLU A 146 -3.98 23.81 -1.29
C GLU A 146 -4.93 22.61 -1.38
N LYS A 147 -4.92 21.92 -2.50
CA LYS A 147 -5.81 20.78 -2.76
C LYS A 147 -5.28 19.46 -2.18
N GLY A 148 -3.97 19.35 -1.98
CA GLY A 148 -3.33 18.14 -1.51
C GLY A 148 -3.81 17.70 -0.12
N HIS A 149 -4.14 18.63 0.79
CA HIS A 149 -4.67 18.33 2.12
C HIS A 149 -5.98 17.53 2.06
N SER A 150 -6.99 18.07 1.41
CA SER A 150 -8.28 17.37 1.30
C SER A 150 -8.17 16.09 0.47
N ARG A 151 -7.29 16.09 -0.54
CA ARG A 151 -7.04 14.91 -1.38
C ARG A 151 -6.31 13.79 -0.63
N SER A 152 -5.34 14.11 0.24
CA SER A 152 -4.66 13.08 1.04
C SER A 152 -5.62 12.40 2.01
N LEU A 153 -6.51 13.15 2.67
CA LEU A 153 -7.54 12.58 3.54
C LEU A 153 -8.56 11.74 2.73
N TRP A 154 -9.04 12.27 1.61
CA TRP A 154 -10.02 11.59 0.76
C TRP A 154 -9.46 10.29 0.17
N TYR A 155 -8.29 10.34 -0.47
CA TYR A 155 -7.68 9.14 -1.03
C TYR A 155 -7.20 8.18 0.06
N GLY A 156 -6.69 8.70 1.18
CA GLY A 156 -6.34 7.90 2.35
C GLY A 156 -7.53 7.07 2.82
N PHE A 157 -8.67 7.72 3.04
CA PHE A 157 -9.90 7.06 3.49
C PHE A 157 -10.40 6.03 2.47
N TRP A 158 -10.60 6.42 1.21
CA TRP A 158 -11.20 5.51 0.23
C TRP A 158 -10.28 4.36 -0.16
N THR A 159 -8.97 4.58 -0.22
CA THR A 159 -8.01 3.51 -0.48
C THR A 159 -7.99 2.53 0.69
N SER A 160 -7.95 3.03 1.93
CA SER A 160 -8.00 2.18 3.11
C SER A 160 -9.33 1.42 3.23
N PHE A 161 -10.44 2.11 3.06
CA PHE A 161 -11.77 1.48 3.05
C PHE A 161 -11.88 0.36 1.99
N ALA A 162 -11.39 0.61 0.78
CA ALA A 162 -11.37 -0.41 -0.27
C ALA A 162 -10.50 -1.61 0.11
N ILE A 163 -9.36 -1.39 0.75
CA ILE A 163 -8.49 -2.48 1.24
C ILE A 163 -9.26 -3.32 2.25
N GLU A 164 -9.82 -2.72 3.30
CA GLU A 164 -10.59 -3.43 4.34
C GLU A 164 -11.79 -4.17 3.75
N PHE A 165 -12.50 -3.53 2.82
CA PHE A 165 -13.64 -4.14 2.13
C PHE A 165 -13.22 -5.38 1.33
N PHE A 166 -12.14 -5.30 0.56
CA PHE A 166 -11.69 -6.45 -0.23
C PHE A 166 -11.03 -7.53 0.64
N GLN A 167 -10.34 -7.17 1.73
CA GLN A 167 -9.84 -8.14 2.69
C GLN A 167 -10.97 -8.92 3.35
N PHE A 168 -12.07 -8.24 3.67
CA PHE A 168 -13.28 -8.88 4.17
C PHE A 168 -13.88 -9.85 3.14
N ILE A 169 -14.06 -9.42 1.88
CA ILE A 169 -14.67 -10.27 0.84
C ILE A 169 -13.79 -11.49 0.51
N PHE A 170 -12.48 -11.31 0.40
CA PHE A 170 -11.54 -12.36 -0.02
C PHE A 170 -10.95 -13.16 1.15
N TYR A 171 -11.30 -12.81 2.37
CA TYR A 171 -10.76 -13.42 3.59
C TYR A 171 -9.23 -13.44 3.64
N THR A 172 -8.62 -12.37 3.20
CA THR A 172 -7.16 -12.23 3.16
C THR A 172 -6.59 -11.52 4.37
N GLY A 173 -7.45 -11.01 5.26
CA GLY A 173 -7.12 -10.34 6.51
C GLY A 173 -8.36 -10.19 7.39
N VAL A 174 -8.18 -9.74 8.62
CA VAL A 174 -9.25 -9.28 9.50
C VAL A 174 -9.45 -7.79 9.26
N SER A 175 -10.69 -7.37 9.00
CA SER A 175 -11.00 -5.95 8.76
C SER A 175 -11.10 -5.18 10.08
N HIS A 176 -10.25 -4.18 10.24
CA HIS A 176 -10.14 -3.35 11.43
C HIS A 176 -10.42 -1.88 11.14
N ILE A 177 -11.25 -1.25 11.97
CA ILE A 177 -11.52 0.19 11.85
C ILE A 177 -10.27 1.03 12.17
N ASP A 178 -9.40 0.56 13.05
CA ASP A 178 -8.14 1.22 13.40
C ASP A 178 -7.15 1.25 12.24
N ASP A 179 -7.16 0.26 11.35
CA ASP A 179 -6.35 0.28 10.15
C ASP A 179 -6.74 1.45 9.24
N ILE A 180 -8.06 1.72 9.09
CA ILE A 180 -8.53 2.90 8.35
C ILE A 180 -8.03 4.19 9.00
N LEU A 181 -8.12 4.29 10.33
CA LEU A 181 -7.66 5.48 11.06
C LEU A 181 -6.15 5.70 10.91
N CYS A 182 -5.35 4.65 11.09
CA CYS A 182 -3.89 4.71 10.97
C CYS A 182 -3.44 5.03 9.53
N ASN A 183 -4.09 4.44 8.54
CA ASN A 183 -3.83 4.66 7.12
C ASN A 183 -4.10 6.12 6.71
N VAL A 184 -5.26 6.66 7.11
CA VAL A 184 -5.60 8.07 6.87
C VAL A 184 -4.62 9.01 7.58
N LEU A 185 -4.27 8.68 8.83
CA LEU A 185 -3.27 9.45 9.59
C LEU A 185 -1.91 9.45 8.88
N GLY A 186 -1.45 8.30 8.39
CA GLY A 186 -0.19 8.19 7.63
C GLY A 186 -0.17 9.07 6.39
N SER A 187 -1.23 9.02 5.60
CA SER A 187 -1.38 9.86 4.42
C SER A 187 -1.38 11.35 4.77
N TRP A 188 -2.07 11.72 5.83
CA TRP A 188 -2.14 13.12 6.28
C TRP A 188 -0.81 13.65 6.83
N LEU A 189 -0.11 12.86 7.66
CA LEU A 189 1.18 13.24 8.24
C LEU A 189 2.23 13.49 7.15
N GLU A 190 2.31 12.62 6.15
CA GLU A 190 3.26 12.79 5.04
C GLU A 190 2.93 14.02 4.19
N PHE A 191 1.63 14.30 3.96
CA PHE A 191 1.24 15.53 3.30
C PHE A 191 1.69 16.77 4.09
N LEU A 192 1.58 16.74 5.43
CA LEU A 192 2.08 17.83 6.27
C LEU A 192 3.59 17.99 6.16
N LEU A 193 4.33 16.88 6.13
CA LEU A 193 5.78 16.87 5.93
C LEU A 193 6.14 17.44 4.55
N TYR A 194 5.48 16.99 3.48
CA TYR A 194 5.62 17.55 2.15
C TYR A 194 5.42 19.08 2.15
N ARG A 195 4.35 19.56 2.78
CA ARG A 195 4.02 20.98 2.89
C ARG A 195 5.11 21.76 3.64
N ALA A 196 5.65 21.20 4.72
CA ALA A 196 6.73 21.79 5.50
C ALA A 196 8.02 21.91 4.67
N ILE A 197 8.41 20.85 3.96
CA ILE A 197 9.59 20.83 3.07
C ILE A 197 9.44 21.88 1.96
N MET A 198 8.27 21.97 1.34
CA MET A 198 8.03 22.93 0.27
C MET A 198 8.02 24.38 0.76
N LYS A 199 7.56 24.62 2.00
CA LYS A 199 7.66 25.94 2.65
C LYS A 199 9.11 26.31 2.92
N TRP A 200 9.91 25.38 3.43
CA TRP A 200 11.34 25.59 3.70
C TRP A 200 12.15 25.86 2.42
N ARG A 201 11.80 25.23 1.30
CA ARG A 201 12.42 25.47 -0.02
C ARG A 201 11.95 26.76 -0.71
N GLY A 202 11.14 27.60 -0.07
CA GLY A 202 10.63 28.85 -0.65
C GLY A 202 9.66 28.65 -1.84
N LYS A 203 9.03 27.49 -1.92
CA LYS A 203 8.08 27.11 -2.99
C LYS A 203 6.67 26.97 -2.45
#